data_2907239f2e583a0d456e6e61f12f9810
#
_entry.id   2907239f2e583a0d456e6e61f12f9810
#
_cell.length_a   1.000
_cell.length_b   1.000
_cell.length_c   1.000
_cell.angle_alpha   90.00
_cell.angle_beta   90.00
_cell.angle_gamma   90.00
#
_symmetry.space_group_name_H-M   'P 1'
#
loop_
_entity.id
_entity.type
_entity.pdbx_description
1 polymer ?
#
loop_
_entity_poly.entity_id
_entity_poly.type
_entity_poly.pdbx_seq_one_letter_code
_entity_poly.pdbx_strand_id
1 'polypeptide(L)'
;MNSWKASALNTAPDSENQIHSDDLAKRYGFKGGLVPGVTVSAYLLHSVIESSGMDWLEKGYANCKITSPLYDGENFEVISEIPREGQTNTFLKNEDEKIIANAESKILENIPSEPKYRGDPLIQEEFKAPVASFAEWKKLKEEGCKAFKFYWGGDNPLIYLSDEKKLPLILQPSKSGYANLSFLLGCANWILAGNAFMNPWVHLQTKSQNYKAVSLETTLIAEMSVIDFYEKKGHEFIEVEVNLFEEKSKQCCMSINQLAIFKLRK
;
A
#
# COMPACT_ATOMS: atom_id res chain seq x y z
N MET A 1 -25.87 1.78 5.00
CA MET A 1 -24.51 2.27 5.27
C MET A 1 -23.99 1.52 6.47
N ASN A 2 -22.80 0.92 6.35
CA ASN A 2 -22.05 0.38 7.49
C ASN A 2 -20.94 1.36 7.83
N SER A 3 -20.69 1.58 9.11
CA SER A 3 -19.52 2.35 9.53
C SER A 3 -18.77 1.65 10.65
N TRP A 4 -17.46 1.88 10.73
CA TRP A 4 -16.61 1.44 11.83
C TRP A 4 -15.61 2.53 12.21
N LYS A 5 -15.17 2.51 13.47
CA LYS A 5 -14.30 3.53 14.06
C LYS A 5 -13.08 2.89 14.70
N ALA A 6 -11.95 3.58 14.63
CA ALA A 6 -10.73 3.19 15.33
C ALA A 6 -9.84 4.42 15.56
N SER A 7 -8.75 4.21 16.30
CA SER A 7 -7.63 5.14 16.32
C SER A 7 -6.58 4.69 15.30
N ALA A 8 -6.02 5.63 14.59
CA ALA A 8 -5.01 5.41 13.58
C ALA A 8 -3.69 4.94 14.21
N LEU A 9 -3.02 4.02 13.53
CA LEU A 9 -1.73 3.47 13.94
C LEU A 9 -0.69 3.80 12.87
N ASN A 10 0.36 4.50 13.25
CA ASN A 10 1.52 4.65 12.40
C ASN A 10 2.29 3.32 12.37
N THR A 11 2.16 2.58 11.27
CA THR A 11 2.80 1.28 11.08
C THR A 11 4.25 1.37 10.61
N ALA A 12 4.82 2.58 10.50
CA ALA A 12 6.17 2.82 10.00
C ALA A 12 6.92 3.95 10.77
N PRO A 13 6.89 3.97 12.13
CA PRO A 13 7.48 5.06 12.90
C PRO A 13 9.00 5.18 12.69
N ASP A 14 9.68 4.04 12.44
CA ASP A 14 11.13 3.94 12.23
C ASP A 14 11.52 3.94 10.75
N SER A 15 10.59 4.34 9.86
CA SER A 15 10.86 4.43 8.42
C SER A 15 11.90 5.51 8.11
N GLU A 16 12.76 5.26 7.13
CA GLU A 16 13.66 6.29 6.56
C GLU A 16 12.88 7.47 5.95
N ASN A 17 11.62 7.27 5.56
CA ASN A 17 10.77 8.36 5.09
C ASN A 17 10.35 9.27 6.24
N GLN A 18 10.95 10.44 6.30
CA GLN A 18 10.86 11.39 7.42
C GLN A 18 9.45 11.89 7.73
N ILE A 19 8.48 11.74 6.83
CA ILE A 19 7.09 12.15 7.10
C ILE A 19 6.37 11.25 8.13
N HIS A 20 6.94 10.08 8.45
CA HIS A 20 6.39 9.17 9.46
C HIS A 20 6.92 9.44 10.87
N SER A 21 7.93 10.31 11.02
CA SER A 21 8.47 10.77 12.30
C SER A 21 7.85 12.10 12.71
N ASP A 22 7.37 12.22 13.95
CA ASP A 22 6.69 13.43 14.46
C ASP A 22 7.51 14.69 14.29
N ASP A 23 8.77 14.65 14.71
CA ASP A 23 9.65 15.84 14.69
C ASP A 23 10.04 16.24 13.26
N LEU A 24 10.26 15.26 12.40
CA LEU A 24 10.68 15.51 11.03
C LEU A 24 9.51 15.94 10.14
N ALA A 25 8.33 15.33 10.31
CA ALA A 25 7.13 15.71 9.57
C ALA A 25 6.74 17.18 9.75
N LYS A 26 6.91 17.72 10.97
CA LYS A 26 6.65 19.14 11.26
C LYS A 26 7.51 20.09 10.42
N ARG A 27 8.73 19.72 10.05
CA ARG A 27 9.60 20.51 9.17
C ARG A 27 9.06 20.67 7.75
N TYR A 28 8.18 19.74 7.35
CA TYR A 28 7.50 19.74 6.05
C TYR A 28 6.08 20.30 6.12
N GLY A 29 5.69 20.91 7.27
CA GLY A 29 4.39 21.56 7.46
C GLY A 29 3.25 20.62 7.89
N PHE A 30 3.55 19.38 8.28
CA PHE A 30 2.58 18.46 8.86
C PHE A 30 2.40 18.67 10.37
N LYS A 31 1.30 18.21 10.94
CA LYS A 31 1.02 18.31 12.40
C LYS A 31 1.87 17.32 13.21
N GLY A 32 2.25 16.18 12.65
CA GLY A 32 2.99 15.08 13.26
C GLY A 32 3.29 13.99 12.26
N GLY A 33 3.75 12.83 12.71
CA GLY A 33 4.02 11.66 11.88
C GLY A 33 2.77 11.15 11.17
N LEU A 34 2.87 10.98 9.87
CA LEU A 34 1.77 10.51 9.05
C LEU A 34 1.61 9.00 9.17
N VAL A 35 0.37 8.54 9.24
CA VAL A 35 0.04 7.12 9.01
C VAL A 35 0.35 6.80 7.54
N PRO A 36 1.06 5.70 7.24
CA PRO A 36 1.35 5.30 5.86
C PRO A 36 0.08 5.16 5.02
N GLY A 37 0.13 5.66 3.78
CA GLY A 37 -1.01 5.60 2.88
C GLY A 37 -1.51 4.17 2.60
N VAL A 38 -0.62 3.19 2.64
CA VAL A 38 -0.96 1.76 2.54
C VAL A 38 -1.79 1.28 3.73
N THR A 39 -1.55 1.83 4.92
CA THR A 39 -2.32 1.56 6.14
C THR A 39 -3.70 2.22 6.07
N VAL A 40 -3.77 3.46 5.57
CA VAL A 40 -5.06 4.13 5.30
C VAL A 40 -5.89 3.34 4.28
N SER A 41 -5.26 2.76 3.27
CA SER A 41 -5.94 1.88 2.30
C SER A 41 -6.48 0.60 2.97
N ALA A 42 -5.75 0.03 3.94
CA ALA A 42 -6.23 -1.11 4.72
C ALA A 42 -7.46 -0.74 5.59
N TYR A 43 -7.49 0.47 6.15
CA TYR A 43 -8.69 0.97 6.86
C TYR A 43 -9.90 1.08 5.96
N LEU A 44 -9.75 1.67 4.77
CA LEU A 44 -10.85 1.82 3.81
C LEU A 44 -11.49 0.49 3.41
N LEU A 45 -10.69 -0.59 3.33
CA LEU A 45 -11.14 -1.89 2.86
C LEU A 45 -11.44 -2.90 3.98
N HIS A 46 -11.28 -2.50 5.24
CA HIS A 46 -11.51 -3.36 6.40
C HIS A 46 -12.87 -4.07 6.37
N SER A 47 -13.97 -3.32 6.30
CA SER A 47 -15.33 -3.88 6.28
C SER A 47 -15.63 -4.67 5.01
N VAL A 48 -14.99 -4.34 3.88
CA VAL A 48 -15.12 -5.09 2.63
C VAL A 48 -14.48 -6.47 2.79
N ILE A 49 -13.28 -6.53 3.36
CA ILE A 49 -12.59 -7.79 3.63
C ILE A 49 -13.34 -8.61 4.69
N GLU A 50 -13.86 -7.96 5.74
CA GLU A 50 -14.64 -8.63 6.78
C GLU A 50 -15.88 -9.31 6.23
N SER A 51 -16.57 -8.67 5.28
CA SER A 51 -17.80 -9.20 4.69
C SER A 51 -17.56 -10.23 3.58
N SER A 52 -16.45 -10.13 2.85
CA SER A 52 -16.20 -10.90 1.62
C SER A 52 -15.15 -12.01 1.79
N GLY A 53 -14.32 -11.93 2.84
CA GLY A 53 -13.35 -12.97 3.17
C GLY A 53 -12.42 -13.35 2.02
N MET A 54 -12.36 -14.65 1.72
CA MET A 54 -11.47 -15.21 0.67
C MET A 54 -11.77 -14.67 -0.72
N ASP A 55 -13.02 -14.40 -1.06
CA ASP A 55 -13.36 -13.85 -2.37
C ASP A 55 -12.67 -12.51 -2.60
N TRP A 56 -12.53 -11.68 -1.55
CA TRP A 56 -11.75 -10.46 -1.64
C TRP A 56 -10.25 -10.75 -1.84
N LEU A 57 -9.68 -11.67 -1.05
CA LEU A 57 -8.25 -11.95 -1.08
C LEU A 57 -7.78 -12.56 -2.41
N GLU A 58 -8.69 -13.17 -3.17
CA GLU A 58 -8.39 -13.83 -4.44
C GLU A 58 -8.85 -13.05 -5.68
N LYS A 59 -9.88 -12.20 -5.55
CA LYS A 59 -10.56 -11.57 -6.70
C LYS A 59 -10.80 -10.07 -6.52
N GLY A 60 -10.42 -9.53 -5.36
CA GLY A 60 -10.69 -8.13 -5.01
C GLY A 60 -9.91 -7.17 -5.89
N TYR A 61 -10.62 -6.16 -6.38
CA TYR A 61 -10.04 -4.96 -7.00
C TYR A 61 -10.34 -3.76 -6.11
N ALA A 62 -9.38 -2.88 -5.94
CA ALA A 62 -9.55 -1.60 -5.25
C ALA A 62 -8.82 -0.45 -5.94
N ASN A 63 -9.39 0.75 -5.81
CA ASN A 63 -8.77 2.01 -6.17
C ASN A 63 -8.88 2.95 -4.96
N CYS A 64 -7.81 3.02 -4.17
CA CYS A 64 -7.72 3.85 -2.96
C CYS A 64 -7.05 5.18 -3.28
N LYS A 65 -7.63 6.29 -2.84
CA LYS A 65 -7.08 7.64 -2.99
C LYS A 65 -7.00 8.33 -1.65
N ILE A 66 -5.86 8.95 -1.37
CA ILE A 66 -5.59 9.71 -0.16
C ILE A 66 -5.44 11.17 -0.54
N THR A 67 -6.26 12.02 0.05
CA THR A 67 -6.33 13.45 -0.29
C THR A 67 -5.78 14.35 0.81
N SER A 68 -5.69 13.82 2.04
CA SER A 68 -5.15 14.54 3.19
C SER A 68 -4.50 13.56 4.17
N PRO A 69 -3.55 14.01 4.99
CA PRO A 69 -2.90 13.18 6.00
C PRO A 69 -3.88 12.66 7.06
N LEU A 70 -3.62 11.45 7.55
CA LEU A 70 -4.10 10.92 8.82
C LEU A 70 -2.89 10.79 9.76
N TYR A 71 -3.05 11.17 11.02
CA TYR A 71 -1.96 11.19 11.99
C TYR A 71 -2.05 10.03 12.98
N ASP A 72 -0.91 9.64 13.54
CA ASP A 72 -0.87 8.59 14.56
C ASP A 72 -1.74 8.95 15.76
N GLY A 73 -2.51 7.98 16.26
CA GLY A 73 -3.45 8.17 17.37
C GLY A 73 -4.73 8.95 17.06
N GLU A 74 -4.86 9.57 15.88
CA GLU A 74 -6.06 10.29 15.45
C GLU A 74 -7.24 9.32 15.31
N ASN A 75 -8.41 9.69 15.84
CA ASN A 75 -9.61 8.89 15.64
C ASN A 75 -10.18 9.11 14.24
N PHE A 76 -10.69 8.05 13.64
CA PHE A 76 -11.30 8.10 12.34
C PHE A 76 -12.56 7.24 12.25
N GLU A 77 -13.39 7.53 11.25
CA GLU A 77 -14.55 6.73 10.87
C GLU A 77 -14.46 6.36 9.39
N VAL A 78 -14.66 5.07 9.08
CA VAL A 78 -14.84 4.61 7.71
C VAL A 78 -16.31 4.31 7.49
N ILE A 79 -16.88 4.92 6.45
CA ILE A 79 -18.26 4.74 6.03
C ILE A 79 -18.25 3.97 4.72
N SER A 80 -18.98 2.85 4.68
CA SER A 80 -19.19 2.05 3.48
C SER A 80 -20.61 2.25 2.95
N GLU A 81 -20.72 2.59 1.68
CA GLU A 81 -22.01 2.62 0.99
C GLU A 81 -22.55 1.21 0.76
N ILE A 82 -23.85 1.09 0.58
CA ILE A 82 -24.46 -0.18 0.13
C ILE A 82 -23.94 -0.47 -1.29
N PRO A 83 -23.43 -1.69 -1.55
CA PRO A 83 -22.92 -2.03 -2.87
C PRO A 83 -23.95 -1.78 -3.97
N ARG A 84 -23.48 -1.19 -5.08
CA ARG A 84 -24.28 -0.98 -6.29
C ARG A 84 -23.53 -1.60 -7.47
N GLU A 85 -24.21 -2.45 -8.23
CA GLU A 85 -23.60 -3.12 -9.39
C GLU A 85 -22.27 -3.82 -9.06
N GLY A 86 -22.18 -4.43 -7.88
CA GLY A 86 -20.98 -5.10 -7.39
C GLY A 86 -19.85 -4.18 -6.93
N GLN A 87 -20.05 -2.85 -6.92
CA GLN A 87 -19.09 -1.86 -6.43
C GLN A 87 -19.48 -1.37 -5.05
N THR A 88 -18.50 -1.32 -4.14
CA THR A 88 -18.58 -0.67 -2.83
C THR A 88 -17.70 0.57 -2.83
N ASN A 89 -18.27 1.72 -2.45
CA ASN A 89 -17.53 2.94 -2.18
C ASN A 89 -17.34 3.10 -0.67
N THR A 90 -16.14 3.43 -0.26
CA THR A 90 -15.80 3.68 1.13
C THR A 90 -15.13 5.06 1.29
N PHE A 91 -15.40 5.71 2.41
CA PHE A 91 -14.88 7.04 2.72
C PHE A 91 -14.32 7.04 4.14
N LEU A 92 -13.12 7.54 4.31
CA LEU A 92 -12.52 7.73 5.62
C LEU A 92 -12.64 9.20 6.01
N LYS A 93 -13.28 9.42 7.16
CA LYS A 93 -13.38 10.73 7.82
C LYS A 93 -12.41 10.79 9.00
N ASN A 94 -11.75 11.91 9.14
CA ASN A 94 -10.93 12.20 10.32
C ASN A 94 -11.74 12.80 11.48
N GLU A 95 -11.08 13.18 12.57
CA GLU A 95 -11.73 13.81 13.75
C GLU A 95 -12.49 15.10 13.42
N ASP A 96 -12.07 15.83 12.41
CA ASP A 96 -12.75 17.07 11.93
C ASP A 96 -13.95 16.77 11.01
N GLU A 97 -14.42 15.52 10.91
CA GLU A 97 -15.48 15.05 10.00
C GLU A 97 -15.18 15.27 8.49
N LYS A 98 -13.93 15.50 8.14
CA LYS A 98 -13.50 15.68 6.75
C LYS A 98 -13.19 14.34 6.12
N ILE A 99 -13.65 14.13 4.89
CA ILE A 99 -13.24 12.99 4.06
C ILE A 99 -11.80 13.25 3.62
N ILE A 100 -10.87 12.41 4.08
CA ILE A 100 -9.44 12.49 3.80
C ILE A 100 -8.92 11.36 2.90
N ALA A 101 -9.71 10.31 2.73
CA ALA A 101 -9.42 9.23 1.82
C ALA A 101 -10.72 8.56 1.35
N ASN A 102 -10.66 7.90 0.20
CA ASN A 102 -11.76 7.12 -0.32
C ASN A 102 -11.25 5.89 -1.11
N ALA A 103 -12.11 4.89 -1.25
CA ALA A 103 -11.86 3.76 -2.11
C ALA A 103 -13.11 3.35 -2.88
N GLU A 104 -12.88 2.89 -4.11
CA GLU A 104 -13.82 2.11 -4.92
C GLU A 104 -13.32 0.68 -4.93
N SER A 105 -14.17 -0.28 -4.62
CA SER A 105 -13.79 -1.69 -4.55
C SER A 105 -14.84 -2.60 -5.21
N LYS A 106 -14.36 -3.72 -5.77
CA LYS A 106 -15.18 -4.74 -6.43
C LYS A 106 -14.59 -6.13 -6.19
N ILE A 107 -15.45 -7.13 -6.17
CA ILE A 107 -15.03 -8.53 -6.38
C ILE A 107 -15.34 -8.85 -7.84
N LEU A 108 -14.29 -9.17 -8.60
CA LEU A 108 -14.43 -9.40 -10.04
C LEU A 108 -14.85 -10.84 -10.33
N GLU A 109 -15.94 -11.01 -11.08
CA GLU A 109 -16.31 -12.32 -11.62
C GLU A 109 -15.34 -12.78 -12.70
N ASN A 110 -14.90 -11.86 -13.56
CA ASN A 110 -13.91 -12.08 -14.60
C ASN A 110 -12.62 -11.32 -14.22
N ILE A 111 -11.68 -12.05 -13.64
CA ILE A 111 -10.38 -11.49 -13.25
C ILE A 111 -9.53 -11.29 -14.50
N PRO A 112 -8.84 -10.13 -14.66
CA PRO A 112 -7.86 -9.94 -15.73
C PRO A 112 -6.78 -11.02 -15.71
N SER A 113 -6.14 -11.26 -16.86
CA SER A 113 -4.98 -12.16 -16.91
C SER A 113 -3.92 -11.71 -15.91
N GLU A 114 -3.42 -12.64 -15.10
CA GLU A 114 -2.38 -12.34 -14.13
C GLU A 114 -1.07 -11.91 -14.82
N PRO A 115 -0.33 -10.96 -14.24
CA PRO A 115 1.02 -10.62 -14.68
C PRO A 115 1.94 -11.83 -14.67
N LYS A 116 2.89 -11.87 -15.59
CA LYS A 116 3.90 -12.93 -15.67
C LYS A 116 5.16 -12.52 -14.92
N TYR A 117 5.72 -13.45 -14.14
CA TYR A 117 7.01 -13.30 -13.49
C TYR A 117 8.11 -13.11 -14.54
N ARG A 118 8.93 -12.05 -14.42
CA ARG A 118 10.00 -11.69 -15.35
C ARG A 118 11.36 -12.29 -14.94
N GLY A 119 11.58 -12.44 -13.64
CA GLY A 119 12.87 -12.85 -13.09
C GLY A 119 13.86 -11.69 -12.95
N ASP A 120 13.37 -10.50 -12.63
CA ASP A 120 14.20 -9.31 -12.44
C ASP A 120 15.29 -9.57 -11.38
N PRO A 121 16.51 -8.98 -11.53
CA PRO A 121 17.61 -9.19 -10.59
C PRO A 121 17.23 -8.73 -9.18
N LEU A 122 17.45 -9.59 -8.18
CA LEU A 122 17.24 -9.24 -6.78
C LEU A 122 18.23 -8.18 -6.32
N ILE A 123 17.75 -7.26 -5.50
CA ILE A 123 18.63 -6.33 -4.77
C ILE A 123 19.55 -7.11 -3.84
N GLN A 124 20.83 -6.71 -3.82
CA GLN A 124 21.85 -7.25 -2.91
C GLN A 124 22.05 -6.32 -1.73
N GLU A 125 22.56 -6.80 -0.61
CA GLU A 125 22.75 -6.01 0.62
C GLU A 125 23.61 -4.76 0.42
N GLU A 126 24.62 -4.84 -0.46
CA GLU A 126 25.53 -3.72 -0.72
C GLU A 126 24.93 -2.65 -1.65
N PHE A 127 23.77 -2.93 -2.26
CA PHE A 127 23.14 -2.01 -3.18
C PHE A 127 22.62 -0.78 -2.43
N LYS A 128 23.08 0.39 -2.86
CA LYS A 128 22.55 1.68 -2.38
C LYS A 128 21.68 2.28 -3.46
N ALA A 129 20.41 2.49 -3.14
CA ALA A 129 19.49 3.15 -4.05
C ALA A 129 20.02 4.54 -4.43
N PRO A 130 20.11 4.86 -5.73
CA PRO A 130 20.47 6.21 -6.17
C PRO A 130 19.39 7.22 -5.75
N VAL A 131 19.75 8.48 -5.61
CA VAL A 131 18.77 9.53 -5.29
C VAL A 131 17.78 9.69 -6.45
N ALA A 132 16.49 9.66 -6.13
CA ALA A 132 15.41 9.80 -7.10
C ALA A 132 15.50 11.12 -7.86
N SER A 133 15.37 11.02 -9.18
CA SER A 133 15.35 12.15 -10.11
C SER A 133 14.68 11.71 -11.42
N PHE A 134 14.29 12.65 -12.26
CA PHE A 134 13.77 12.31 -13.59
C PHE A 134 14.76 11.50 -14.43
N ALA A 135 16.06 11.79 -14.31
CA ALA A 135 17.12 11.04 -15.01
C ALA A 135 17.18 9.59 -14.51
N GLU A 136 17.09 9.38 -13.19
CA GLU A 136 17.09 8.04 -12.59
C GLU A 136 15.82 7.26 -12.94
N TRP A 137 14.64 7.89 -12.88
CA TRP A 137 13.38 7.24 -13.29
C TRP A 137 13.38 6.86 -14.76
N LYS A 138 13.95 7.71 -15.64
CA LYS A 138 14.13 7.38 -17.06
C LYS A 138 15.02 6.16 -17.24
N LYS A 139 16.16 6.12 -16.54
CA LYS A 139 17.09 4.98 -16.56
C LYS A 139 16.40 3.69 -16.08
N LEU A 140 15.70 3.71 -14.93
CA LEU A 140 14.98 2.55 -14.42
C LEU A 140 13.85 2.10 -15.36
N LYS A 141 13.22 3.02 -16.08
CA LYS A 141 12.21 2.70 -17.10
C LYS A 141 12.80 2.00 -18.33
N GLU A 142 14.01 2.37 -18.73
CA GLU A 142 14.69 1.83 -19.92
C GLU A 142 15.48 0.55 -19.63
N GLU A 143 16.17 0.49 -18.49
CA GLU A 143 17.07 -0.61 -18.12
C GLU A 143 16.41 -1.68 -17.25
N GLY A 144 15.23 -1.37 -16.65
CA GLY A 144 14.53 -2.22 -15.70
C GLY A 144 14.89 -1.91 -14.24
N CYS A 145 14.01 -2.37 -13.35
CA CYS A 145 14.14 -2.22 -11.90
C CYS A 145 14.68 -3.50 -11.27
N LYS A 146 15.20 -3.40 -10.05
CA LYS A 146 15.58 -4.56 -9.25
C LYS A 146 14.38 -5.10 -8.47
N ALA A 147 14.30 -6.42 -8.35
CA ALA A 147 13.30 -7.10 -7.56
C ALA A 147 13.68 -7.18 -6.07
N PHE A 148 12.67 -7.35 -5.22
CA PHE A 148 12.82 -7.50 -3.78
C PHE A 148 12.13 -8.77 -3.29
N LYS A 149 12.67 -9.35 -2.20
CA LYS A 149 11.99 -10.41 -1.46
C LYS A 149 11.38 -9.85 -0.18
N PHE A 150 10.16 -10.27 0.10
CA PHE A 150 9.44 -9.98 1.32
C PHE A 150 8.90 -11.27 1.92
N TYR A 151 8.87 -11.35 3.24
CA TYR A 151 8.37 -12.49 3.95
C TYR A 151 7.14 -12.10 4.78
N TRP A 152 6.06 -12.85 4.59
CA TRP A 152 4.86 -12.72 5.39
C TRP A 152 4.81 -13.87 6.39
N GLY A 153 5.00 -13.58 7.68
CA GLY A 153 5.03 -14.57 8.75
C GLY A 153 5.91 -14.13 9.92
N GLY A 154 6.39 -15.11 10.69
CA GLY A 154 7.18 -14.90 11.90
C GLY A 154 6.32 -14.60 13.12
N ASP A 155 6.99 -14.29 14.26
CA ASP A 155 6.35 -14.13 15.57
C ASP A 155 5.48 -12.87 15.67
N ASN A 156 5.70 -11.89 14.81
CA ASN A 156 5.07 -10.57 14.91
C ASN A 156 4.77 -9.98 13.52
N PRO A 157 3.85 -10.59 12.74
CA PRO A 157 3.50 -10.07 11.43
C PRO A 157 2.87 -8.68 11.53
N LEU A 158 3.14 -7.82 10.56
CA LEU A 158 2.62 -6.45 10.52
C LEU A 158 1.09 -6.45 10.59
N ILE A 159 0.54 -5.72 11.56
CA ILE A 159 -0.90 -5.46 11.69
C ILE A 159 -1.16 -3.95 11.55
N TYR A 160 -2.34 -3.58 11.07
CA TYR A 160 -2.69 -2.17 10.84
C TYR A 160 -3.60 -1.58 11.94
N LEU A 161 -3.90 -2.33 12.98
CA LEU A 161 -4.59 -1.89 14.19
C LEU A 161 -3.77 -2.30 15.41
N SER A 162 -3.88 -1.58 16.50
CA SER A 162 -3.16 -1.88 17.74
C SER A 162 -3.60 -3.19 18.43
N ASP A 163 -4.79 -3.68 18.11
CA ASP A 163 -5.35 -4.93 18.62
C ASP A 163 -5.72 -5.85 17.44
N GLU A 164 -5.03 -6.98 17.30
CA GLU A 164 -5.30 -7.95 16.25
C GLU A 164 -6.72 -8.50 16.24
N LYS A 165 -7.37 -8.56 17.43
CA LYS A 165 -8.75 -9.07 17.54
C LYS A 165 -9.77 -8.18 16.86
N LYS A 166 -9.41 -6.94 16.54
CA LYS A 166 -10.23 -6.01 15.77
C LYS A 166 -10.04 -6.15 14.25
N LEU A 167 -9.06 -6.94 13.81
CA LEU A 167 -8.91 -7.27 12.39
C LEU A 167 -10.00 -8.25 11.94
N PRO A 168 -10.40 -8.25 10.66
CA PRO A 168 -11.19 -9.34 10.08
C PRO A 168 -10.58 -10.69 10.42
N LEU A 169 -11.39 -11.68 10.81
CA LEU A 169 -10.91 -12.99 11.31
C LEU A 169 -9.88 -13.65 10.39
N ILE A 170 -10.07 -13.51 9.08
CA ILE A 170 -9.18 -14.07 8.06
C ILE A 170 -7.78 -13.44 8.06
N LEU A 171 -7.65 -12.21 8.58
CA LEU A 171 -6.38 -11.46 8.67
C LEU A 171 -5.71 -11.56 10.05
N GLN A 172 -6.40 -12.13 11.06
CA GLN A 172 -5.82 -12.24 12.40
C GLN A 172 -4.67 -13.24 12.40
N PRO A 173 -3.42 -12.86 12.77
CA PRO A 173 -2.28 -13.77 12.82
C PRO A 173 -2.51 -15.02 13.67
N SER A 174 -3.21 -14.88 14.79
CA SER A 174 -3.56 -16.00 15.68
C SER A 174 -4.64 -16.94 15.12
N LYS A 175 -5.19 -16.69 13.94
CA LYS A 175 -6.23 -17.48 13.26
C LYS A 175 -5.76 -17.96 11.89
N SER A 176 -6.31 -17.36 10.81
CA SER A 176 -5.94 -17.71 9.44
C SER A 176 -4.67 -17.01 8.97
N GLY A 177 -4.38 -15.82 9.50
CA GLY A 177 -3.16 -15.09 9.31
C GLY A 177 -2.83 -14.70 7.87
N TYR A 178 -3.83 -14.58 6.99
CA TYR A 178 -3.55 -14.11 5.62
C TYR A 178 -2.98 -12.69 5.63
N ALA A 179 -2.10 -12.40 4.67
CA ALA A 179 -1.48 -11.10 4.53
C ALA A 179 -2.52 -10.00 4.35
N ASN A 180 -2.40 -8.96 5.17
CA ASN A 180 -3.29 -7.82 5.10
C ASN A 180 -2.80 -6.81 4.06
N LEU A 181 -3.69 -5.91 3.67
CA LEU A 181 -3.45 -4.95 2.60
C LEU A 181 -2.34 -3.95 2.95
N SER A 182 -2.18 -3.56 4.23
CA SER A 182 -1.09 -2.66 4.64
C SER A 182 0.29 -3.25 4.35
N PHE A 183 0.48 -4.57 4.55
CA PHE A 183 1.70 -5.28 4.19
C PHE A 183 1.86 -5.41 2.67
N LEU A 184 0.82 -5.90 1.97
CA LEU A 184 0.90 -6.16 0.53
C LEU A 184 1.18 -4.88 -0.26
N LEU A 185 0.47 -3.79 0.03
CA LEU A 185 0.75 -2.48 -0.56
C LEU A 185 2.07 -1.87 -0.04
N GLY A 186 2.47 -2.22 1.19
CA GLY A 186 3.76 -1.88 1.77
C GLY A 186 4.92 -2.40 0.95
N CYS A 187 4.80 -3.61 0.37
CA CYS A 187 5.81 -4.16 -0.54
C CYS A 187 6.06 -3.22 -1.74
N ALA A 188 5.01 -2.55 -2.26
CA ALA A 188 5.18 -1.57 -3.33
C ALA A 188 5.94 -0.32 -2.86
N ASN A 189 5.68 0.16 -1.65
CA ASN A 189 6.44 1.27 -1.07
C ASN A 189 7.92 0.92 -0.90
N TRP A 190 8.21 -0.26 -0.39
CA TRP A 190 9.59 -0.70 -0.09
C TRP A 190 10.40 -0.96 -1.36
N ILE A 191 9.83 -1.61 -2.38
CA ILE A 191 10.55 -1.80 -3.65
C ILE A 191 10.76 -0.47 -4.38
N LEU A 192 9.80 0.45 -4.32
CA LEU A 192 9.92 1.78 -4.90
C LEU A 192 11.08 2.55 -4.26
N ALA A 193 11.11 2.66 -2.92
CA ALA A 193 12.17 3.35 -2.18
C ALA A 193 13.52 2.64 -2.31
N GLY A 194 13.53 1.32 -2.44
CA GLY A 194 14.74 0.53 -2.62
C GLY A 194 15.36 0.61 -4.03
N ASN A 195 14.59 0.98 -5.04
CA ASN A 195 15.12 1.24 -6.38
C ASN A 195 15.61 2.68 -6.57
N ALA A 196 14.96 3.66 -5.90
CA ALA A 196 15.43 5.04 -5.91
C ALA A 196 15.12 5.70 -4.55
N PHE A 197 16.15 6.26 -3.92
CA PHE A 197 16.04 6.90 -2.62
C PHE A 197 15.24 8.20 -2.71
N MET A 198 14.17 8.28 -1.93
CA MET A 198 13.25 9.42 -1.85
C MET A 198 13.04 9.78 -0.38
N ASN A 199 13.27 11.05 -0.02
CA ASN A 199 13.02 11.49 1.35
C ASN A 199 12.89 13.02 1.44
N PRO A 200 11.72 13.57 1.81
CA PRO A 200 10.45 12.86 2.04
C PRO A 200 9.69 12.56 0.72
N TRP A 201 8.79 11.59 0.78
CA TRP A 201 7.89 11.28 -0.32
C TRP A 201 6.48 10.94 0.21
N VAL A 202 5.46 11.07 -0.62
CA VAL A 202 4.07 10.92 -0.22
C VAL A 202 3.32 9.97 -1.14
N HIS A 203 2.75 8.92 -0.58
CA HIS A 203 1.83 8.00 -1.25
C HIS A 203 0.47 8.70 -1.47
N LEU A 204 -0.06 8.67 -2.69
CA LEU A 204 -1.32 9.33 -3.04
C LEU A 204 -2.43 8.39 -3.44
N GLN A 205 -2.13 7.39 -4.26
CA GLN A 205 -3.14 6.51 -4.83
C GLN A 205 -2.56 5.14 -5.08
N THR A 206 -3.40 4.11 -4.87
CA THR A 206 -3.09 2.74 -5.23
C THR A 206 -4.29 2.12 -5.93
N LYS A 207 -4.07 1.52 -7.10
CA LYS A 207 -5.01 0.57 -7.70
C LYS A 207 -4.43 -0.82 -7.52
N SER A 208 -5.19 -1.74 -6.98
CA SER A 208 -4.73 -3.11 -6.75
C SER A 208 -5.72 -4.14 -7.25
N GLN A 209 -5.19 -5.26 -7.76
CA GLN A 209 -5.94 -6.44 -8.17
C GLN A 209 -5.35 -7.67 -7.49
N ASN A 210 -6.18 -8.38 -6.76
CA ASN A 210 -5.81 -9.66 -6.14
C ASN A 210 -6.00 -10.81 -7.12
N TYR A 211 -5.09 -11.79 -7.06
CA TYR A 211 -5.14 -13.02 -7.84
C TYR A 211 -5.03 -14.25 -6.95
N LYS A 212 -4.36 -14.13 -5.80
CA LYS A 212 -4.14 -15.22 -4.86
C LYS A 212 -3.98 -14.68 -3.45
N ALA A 213 -4.65 -15.31 -2.49
CA ALA A 213 -4.45 -15.04 -1.08
C ALA A 213 -3.04 -15.48 -0.63
N VAL A 214 -2.39 -14.65 0.20
CA VAL A 214 -1.06 -14.90 0.74
C VAL A 214 -1.18 -15.40 2.16
N SER A 215 -0.90 -16.69 2.39
CA SER A 215 -0.93 -17.31 3.73
C SER A 215 0.31 -16.98 4.54
N LEU A 216 0.28 -17.26 5.84
CA LEU A 216 1.49 -17.21 6.70
C LEU A 216 2.63 -18.06 6.10
N GLU A 217 3.86 -17.71 6.47
CA GLU A 217 5.11 -18.38 6.05
C GLU A 217 5.31 -18.34 4.52
N THR A 218 4.84 -17.29 3.87
CA THR A 218 4.99 -17.09 2.43
C THR A 218 6.06 -16.04 2.13
N THR A 219 7.02 -16.40 1.29
CA THR A 219 7.97 -15.47 0.68
C THR A 219 7.39 -14.95 -0.64
N LEU A 220 7.38 -13.64 -0.78
CA LEU A 220 6.99 -12.93 -1.99
C LEU A 220 8.21 -12.36 -2.71
N ILE A 221 8.18 -12.36 -4.03
CA ILE A 221 9.08 -11.58 -4.88
C ILE A 221 8.26 -10.44 -5.48
N ALA A 222 8.68 -9.21 -5.25
CA ALA A 222 8.11 -8.04 -5.90
C ALA A 222 8.97 -7.67 -7.12
N GLU A 223 8.33 -7.46 -8.26
CA GLU A 223 8.92 -6.87 -9.46
C GLU A 223 8.25 -5.55 -9.76
N MET A 224 9.02 -4.54 -10.17
CA MET A 224 8.52 -3.18 -10.40
C MET A 224 8.84 -2.73 -11.83
N SER A 225 7.94 -1.92 -12.40
CA SER A 225 8.16 -1.18 -13.64
C SER A 225 7.77 0.28 -13.45
N VAL A 226 8.58 1.18 -13.96
CA VAL A 226 8.25 2.62 -14.02
C VAL A 226 7.27 2.86 -15.18
N ILE A 227 6.08 3.35 -14.85
CA ILE A 227 5.04 3.67 -15.83
C ILE A 227 5.21 5.07 -16.37
N ASP A 228 5.24 6.06 -15.45
CA ASP A 228 5.37 7.47 -15.81
C ASP A 228 6.01 8.28 -14.69
N PHE A 229 6.56 9.43 -15.04
CA PHE A 229 7.06 10.42 -14.08
C PHE A 229 6.93 11.82 -14.67
N TYR A 230 6.44 12.77 -13.87
CA TYR A 230 6.12 14.12 -14.35
C TYR A 230 6.13 15.15 -13.22
N GLU A 231 6.18 16.42 -13.60
CA GLU A 231 5.98 17.54 -12.70
C GLU A 231 4.55 18.09 -12.82
N LYS A 232 3.94 18.39 -11.67
CA LYS A 232 2.65 19.06 -11.62
C LYS A 232 2.55 19.94 -10.37
N LYS A 233 2.23 21.22 -10.57
CA LYS A 233 2.10 22.21 -9.48
C LYS A 233 3.33 22.30 -8.57
N GLY A 234 4.52 22.12 -9.15
CA GLY A 234 5.81 22.16 -8.45
C GLY A 234 6.16 20.91 -7.65
N HIS A 235 5.34 19.87 -7.66
CA HIS A 235 5.66 18.54 -7.13
C HIS A 235 6.11 17.61 -8.25
N GLU A 236 7.07 16.72 -7.96
CA GLU A 236 7.51 15.68 -8.88
C GLU A 236 6.84 14.34 -8.53
N PHE A 237 6.20 13.72 -9.52
CA PHE A 237 5.40 12.50 -9.37
C PHE A 237 6.07 11.31 -10.02
N ILE A 238 5.81 10.13 -9.45
CA ILE A 238 6.19 8.83 -9.98
C ILE A 238 4.97 7.90 -9.99
N GLU A 239 4.77 7.21 -11.10
CA GLU A 239 3.78 6.14 -11.25
C GLU A 239 4.49 4.84 -11.58
N VAL A 240 4.23 3.80 -10.79
CA VAL A 240 4.85 2.48 -10.93
C VAL A 240 3.81 1.38 -10.92
N GLU A 241 4.11 0.29 -11.64
CA GLU A 241 3.43 -0.99 -11.49
C GLU A 241 4.33 -1.92 -10.69
N VAL A 242 3.77 -2.56 -9.67
CA VAL A 242 4.43 -3.57 -8.84
C VAL A 242 3.59 -4.84 -8.84
N ASN A 243 4.23 -5.96 -9.15
CA ASN A 243 3.60 -7.26 -9.15
C ASN A 243 4.25 -8.14 -8.08
N LEU A 244 3.42 -8.71 -7.19
CA LEU A 244 3.86 -9.58 -6.11
C LEU A 244 3.65 -11.03 -6.52
N PHE A 245 4.71 -11.81 -6.51
CA PHE A 245 4.70 -13.23 -6.87
C PHE A 245 5.07 -14.09 -5.67
N GLU A 246 4.35 -15.18 -5.43
CA GLU A 246 4.80 -16.20 -4.50
C GLU A 246 6.12 -16.79 -4.98
N GLU A 247 7.16 -16.82 -4.12
CA GLU A 247 8.50 -17.25 -4.54
C GLU A 247 8.51 -18.68 -5.10
N LYS A 248 7.78 -19.61 -4.48
CA LYS A 248 7.79 -21.03 -4.86
C LYS A 248 7.12 -21.30 -6.20
N SER A 249 5.91 -20.79 -6.38
CA SER A 249 5.09 -21.09 -7.56
C SER A 249 5.29 -20.11 -8.72
N LYS A 250 5.84 -18.92 -8.44
CA LYS A 250 5.89 -17.76 -9.36
C LYS A 250 4.50 -17.28 -9.82
N GLN A 251 3.45 -17.71 -9.13
CA GLN A 251 2.10 -17.21 -9.37
C GLN A 251 1.96 -15.79 -8.83
N CYS A 252 1.30 -14.92 -9.59
CA CYS A 252 1.00 -13.57 -9.13
C CYS A 252 -0.02 -13.61 -7.98
N CYS A 253 0.27 -12.93 -6.89
CA CYS A 253 -0.65 -12.76 -5.77
C CYS A 253 -1.43 -11.45 -5.89
N MET A 254 -0.74 -10.37 -6.29
CA MET A 254 -1.33 -9.03 -6.41
C MET A 254 -0.58 -8.21 -7.45
N SER A 255 -1.33 -7.45 -8.26
CA SER A 255 -0.79 -6.37 -9.10
C SER A 255 -1.20 -5.03 -8.50
N ILE A 256 -0.26 -4.08 -8.47
CA ILE A 256 -0.40 -2.79 -7.78
C ILE A 256 0.09 -1.68 -8.72
N ASN A 257 -0.79 -0.72 -9.04
CA ASN A 257 -0.38 0.54 -9.66
C ASN A 257 -0.38 1.62 -8.58
N GLN A 258 0.78 2.21 -8.34
CA GLN A 258 0.99 3.21 -7.29
C GLN A 258 1.39 4.54 -7.87
N LEU A 259 0.73 5.62 -7.37
CA LEU A 259 1.09 7.01 -7.63
C LEU A 259 1.63 7.64 -6.34
N ALA A 260 2.81 8.25 -6.44
CA ALA A 260 3.44 8.95 -5.32
C ALA A 260 4.04 10.30 -5.76
N ILE A 261 4.17 11.23 -4.81
CA ILE A 261 5.04 12.41 -4.96
C ILE A 261 6.41 11.99 -4.43
N PHE A 262 7.41 11.95 -5.30
CA PHE A 262 8.77 11.60 -4.89
C PHE A 262 9.61 12.83 -4.51
N LYS A 263 9.13 14.04 -4.83
CA LYS A 263 9.73 15.29 -4.39
C LYS A 263 8.68 16.36 -4.19
N LEU A 264 8.59 16.85 -2.97
CA LEU A 264 7.69 17.94 -2.60
C LEU A 264 8.21 19.27 -3.15
N ARG A 265 7.27 20.16 -3.54
CA ARG A 265 7.61 21.56 -3.84
C ARG A 265 8.27 22.22 -2.62
N LYS A 266 9.22 23.09 -2.88
CA LYS A 266 9.84 23.92 -1.86
C LYS A 266 8.89 25.03 -1.41
#